data_7de3fec897afa30fcf7250551befa099
#
_entry.id   7de3fec897afa30fcf7250551befa099
#
_cell.length_a   1.000
_cell.length_b   1.000
_cell.length_c   1.000
_cell.angle_alpha   90.00
_cell.angle_beta   90.00
_cell.angle_gamma   90.00
#
_symmetry.space_group_name_H-M   'P 1'
#
loop_
_entity.id
_entity.type
_entity.pdbx_description
1 polymer ?
#
loop_
_entity_poly.entity_id
_entity_poly.type
_entity_poly.pdbx_seq_one_letter_code
_entity_poly.pdbx_strand_id
1 'polypeptide(L)'
;MTEGKYSNKRQINLQQAGNNPNVKFNNYEILQQKYDIKTIHQMDSLLRATGIGYLPVEVKYGAHVSFVPRSDYHFSTANPQILEKLDYYLENTITNVIDHGDMLQVPVEGHHSGEAMETRLTTEDEQMMFTESLSKYSDKVIAACGGTHDDPEFASRLKETYISAIKPIYERFGIPYFPNSLVVEFKVPVMKGNVQVGSTSLWCVVMHCSGKPASKKLGSVEKTYDQGLGVIKKFNAYFGKNVCPDFIIGGHFHANADCDYMVERNIYNKEGKATGSYMHTIRVRSNATIQDSNSSSFNRSFPDVLIPSFSQYDIHYRVNSNFNPNGMNNSPKYIPVVTEFPILNKSGELSMKAKEYMTNRKDYNFTEQVKKDYSNADFKTLYSDFENGLNQ
;
A
#
# COMPACT_ATOMS: atom_id res chain seq x y z
N MET A 1 -13.69 24.99 -1.05
CA MET A 1 -14.04 24.19 -2.24
C MET A 1 -12.91 24.30 -3.24
N THR A 2 -11.94 23.43 -3.15
CA THR A 2 -10.96 23.17 -4.21
C THR A 2 -10.99 21.67 -4.44
N GLU A 3 -12.08 21.21 -5.07
CA GLU A 3 -12.13 19.88 -5.67
C GLU A 3 -10.96 19.76 -6.63
N GLY A 4 -10.16 18.76 -6.35
CA GLY A 4 -8.82 18.67 -6.81
C GLY A 4 -8.65 18.73 -8.32
N LYS A 5 -7.76 19.60 -8.74
CA LYS A 5 -7.16 19.60 -10.10
C LYS A 5 -6.67 18.21 -10.55
N TYR A 6 -6.57 17.25 -9.63
CA TYR A 6 -6.12 15.86 -9.91
C TYR A 6 -7.27 14.94 -10.32
N SER A 7 -8.47 15.09 -9.75
CA SER A 7 -9.63 14.31 -10.22
C SER A 7 -9.98 14.67 -11.66
N ASN A 8 -9.92 15.95 -12.00
CA ASN A 8 -10.20 16.41 -13.36
C ASN A 8 -9.16 15.92 -14.39
N LYS A 9 -7.86 15.87 -14.03
CA LYS A 9 -6.85 15.36 -14.97
C LYS A 9 -6.97 13.84 -15.18
N ARG A 10 -7.27 13.07 -14.13
CA ARG A 10 -7.56 11.63 -14.28
C ARG A 10 -8.86 11.38 -15.03
N GLN A 11 -9.92 12.13 -14.75
CA GLN A 11 -11.18 12.03 -15.50
C GLN A 11 -10.99 12.35 -16.97
N ILE A 12 -10.19 13.37 -17.32
CA ILE A 12 -9.87 13.70 -18.71
C ILE A 12 -9.09 12.54 -19.37
N ASN A 13 -8.12 11.95 -18.67
CA ASN A 13 -7.35 10.83 -19.19
C ASN A 13 -8.21 9.55 -19.32
N LEU A 14 -9.12 9.30 -18.38
CA LEU A 14 -10.08 8.20 -18.44
C LEU A 14 -11.08 8.38 -19.60
N GLN A 15 -11.56 9.59 -19.80
CA GLN A 15 -12.44 9.90 -20.95
C GLN A 15 -11.70 9.74 -22.28
N GLN A 16 -10.43 10.17 -22.37
CA GLN A 16 -9.61 9.97 -23.56
C GLN A 16 -9.27 8.49 -23.78
N ALA A 17 -8.95 7.74 -22.74
CA ALA A 17 -8.71 6.30 -22.82
C ALA A 17 -9.99 5.53 -23.15
N GLY A 18 -11.15 5.94 -22.62
CA GLY A 18 -12.46 5.35 -22.95
C GLY A 18 -12.89 5.60 -24.40
N ASN A 19 -12.44 6.70 -24.99
CA ASN A 19 -12.77 7.06 -26.37
C ASN A 19 -11.74 6.57 -27.40
N ASN A 20 -10.56 6.11 -26.95
CA ASN A 20 -9.51 5.60 -27.84
C ASN A 20 -8.79 4.40 -27.21
N PRO A 21 -9.23 3.17 -27.52
CA PRO A 21 -8.65 1.95 -26.96
C PRO A 21 -7.17 1.73 -27.32
N ASN A 22 -6.61 2.54 -28.24
CA ASN A 22 -5.20 2.48 -28.62
C ASN A 22 -4.30 3.44 -27.86
N VAL A 23 -4.83 4.24 -26.93
CA VAL A 23 -4.00 5.11 -26.07
C VAL A 23 -3.31 4.24 -25.04
N LYS A 24 -2.04 3.93 -25.28
CA LYS A 24 -1.17 3.27 -24.32
C LYS A 24 -0.48 4.32 -23.48
N PHE A 25 -0.90 4.47 -22.24
CA PHE A 25 -0.12 5.21 -21.25
C PHE A 25 1.07 4.35 -20.82
N ASN A 26 2.27 4.87 -20.91
CA ASN A 26 3.42 4.23 -20.29
C ASN A 26 3.67 4.81 -18.89
N ASN A 27 4.36 4.07 -18.06
CA ASN A 27 4.67 4.51 -16.69
C ASN A 27 5.36 5.87 -16.65
N TYR A 28 6.19 6.17 -17.65
CA TYR A 28 6.91 7.42 -17.74
C TYR A 28 5.97 8.62 -17.91
N GLU A 29 5.00 8.52 -18.81
CA GLU A 29 4.01 9.58 -19.05
C GLU A 29 3.15 9.83 -17.81
N ILE A 30 2.74 8.76 -17.11
CA ILE A 30 1.99 8.85 -15.85
C ILE A 30 2.82 9.59 -14.80
N LEU A 31 4.09 9.24 -14.68
CA LEU A 31 4.98 9.83 -13.70
C LEU A 31 5.31 11.30 -14.03
N GLN A 32 5.50 11.65 -15.31
CA GLN A 32 5.70 13.04 -15.73
C GLN A 32 4.56 13.97 -15.34
N GLN A 33 3.34 13.45 -15.25
CA GLN A 33 2.19 14.25 -14.84
C GLN A 33 2.15 14.54 -13.33
N LYS A 34 2.88 13.77 -12.54
CA LYS A 34 2.83 13.80 -11.07
C LYS A 34 4.08 14.32 -10.42
N TYR A 35 5.24 14.15 -11.04
CA TYR A 35 6.54 14.41 -10.44
C TYR A 35 7.39 15.28 -11.34
N ASP A 36 8.41 15.92 -10.76
CA ASP A 36 9.41 16.66 -11.53
C ASP A 36 10.35 15.70 -12.28
N ILE A 37 11.00 16.21 -13.34
CA ILE A 37 11.85 15.42 -14.23
C ILE A 37 13.01 14.74 -13.46
N LYS A 38 13.60 15.41 -12.47
CA LYS A 38 14.71 14.84 -11.70
C LYS A 38 14.26 13.64 -10.89
N THR A 39 13.11 13.76 -10.23
CA THR A 39 12.49 12.65 -9.49
C THR A 39 12.18 11.48 -10.41
N ILE A 40 11.62 11.73 -11.60
CA ILE A 40 11.32 10.71 -12.59
C ILE A 40 12.57 9.95 -13.02
N HIS A 41 13.65 10.66 -13.35
CA HIS A 41 14.92 10.03 -13.74
C HIS A 41 15.49 9.15 -12.62
N GLN A 42 15.38 9.59 -11.36
CA GLN A 42 15.83 8.81 -10.21
C GLN A 42 14.98 7.52 -10.05
N MET A 43 13.67 7.62 -10.21
CA MET A 43 12.75 6.49 -10.12
C MET A 43 13.02 5.47 -11.24
N ASP A 44 13.15 5.94 -12.49
CA ASP A 44 13.43 5.09 -13.65
C ASP A 44 14.80 4.42 -13.55
N SER A 45 15.82 5.16 -13.15
CA SER A 45 17.17 4.60 -12.95
C SER A 45 17.21 3.53 -11.85
N LEU A 46 16.50 3.76 -10.74
CA LEU A 46 16.37 2.79 -9.66
C LEU A 46 15.66 1.52 -10.15
N LEU A 47 14.54 1.69 -10.84
CA LEU A 47 13.75 0.57 -11.38
C LEU A 47 14.58 -0.29 -12.33
N ARG A 48 15.30 0.33 -13.28
CA ARG A 48 16.18 -0.39 -14.22
C ARG A 48 17.32 -1.11 -13.52
N ALA A 49 17.93 -0.50 -12.50
CA ALA A 49 19.07 -1.08 -11.83
C ALA A 49 18.72 -2.20 -10.85
N THR A 50 17.56 -2.17 -10.24
CA THR A 50 17.20 -3.02 -9.11
C THR A 50 15.92 -3.83 -9.29
N GLY A 51 15.06 -3.45 -10.24
CA GLY A 51 13.69 -3.98 -10.37
C GLY A 51 12.74 -3.47 -9.27
N ILE A 52 13.16 -2.49 -8.46
CA ILE A 52 12.38 -1.95 -7.35
C ILE A 52 11.75 -0.63 -7.77
N GLY A 53 10.42 -0.53 -7.66
CA GLY A 53 9.71 0.73 -7.81
C GLY A 53 9.98 1.65 -6.62
N TYR A 54 9.95 2.95 -6.86
CA TYR A 54 9.95 3.97 -5.81
C TYR A 54 8.85 4.98 -6.07
N LEU A 55 8.05 5.27 -5.05
CA LEU A 55 6.94 6.20 -5.15
C LEU A 55 6.97 7.18 -3.96
N PRO A 56 7.39 8.43 -4.16
CA PRO A 56 7.19 9.48 -3.18
C PRO A 56 5.75 9.98 -3.24
N VAL A 57 5.07 10.04 -2.11
CA VAL A 57 3.69 10.49 -1.96
C VAL A 57 3.65 11.67 -1.01
N GLU A 58 3.30 12.85 -1.50
CA GLU A 58 3.07 14.01 -0.65
C GLU A 58 1.70 13.88 0.04
N VAL A 59 1.70 13.92 1.36
CA VAL A 59 0.48 13.93 2.15
C VAL A 59 -0.08 15.34 2.18
N LYS A 60 -1.24 15.54 1.56
CA LYS A 60 -1.84 16.85 1.32
C LYS A 60 -2.68 17.38 2.48
N TYR A 61 -3.20 16.49 3.30
CA TYR A 61 -4.17 16.84 4.33
C TYR A 61 -3.68 16.38 5.68
N GLY A 62 -3.43 17.33 6.57
CA GLY A 62 -3.38 17.17 8.00
C GLY A 62 -2.40 16.17 8.59
N ALA A 63 -1.27 15.88 7.95
CA ALA A 63 -0.27 14.96 8.49
C ALA A 63 -0.78 13.51 8.73
N HIS A 64 -1.82 13.09 8.03
CA HIS A 64 -2.44 11.78 8.18
C HIS A 64 -2.30 10.94 6.91
N VAL A 65 -1.83 9.71 7.05
CA VAL A 65 -1.69 8.73 5.96
C VAL A 65 -2.69 7.62 6.19
N SER A 66 -3.56 7.38 5.21
CA SER A 66 -4.47 6.25 5.22
C SER A 66 -4.23 5.39 3.99
N PHE A 67 -4.03 4.08 4.17
CA PHE A 67 -3.87 3.18 3.04
C PHE A 67 -4.34 1.74 3.32
N VAL A 68 -4.70 1.05 2.23
CA VAL A 68 -5.04 -0.38 2.19
C VAL A 68 -4.12 -1.06 1.18
N PRO A 69 -3.22 -1.95 1.61
CA PRO A 69 -2.49 -2.83 0.70
C PRO A 69 -3.37 -4.02 0.32
N ARG A 70 -3.42 -4.38 -0.97
CA ARG A 70 -4.19 -5.51 -1.50
C ARG A 70 -3.32 -6.45 -2.31
N SER A 71 -3.53 -7.76 -2.13
CA SER A 71 -2.91 -8.81 -2.95
C SER A 71 -3.76 -10.07 -2.95
N ASP A 72 -3.34 -11.05 -3.72
CA ASP A 72 -3.86 -12.41 -3.66
C ASP A 72 -5.40 -12.48 -3.84
N TYR A 73 -5.93 -11.65 -4.74
CA TYR A 73 -7.35 -11.66 -5.09
C TYR A 73 -7.71 -12.91 -5.88
N HIS A 74 -6.84 -13.30 -6.84
CA HIS A 74 -7.10 -14.43 -7.74
C HIS A 74 -8.54 -14.38 -8.27
N PHE A 75 -8.85 -13.31 -8.98
CA PHE A 75 -10.19 -12.80 -9.22
C PHE A 75 -11.19 -13.86 -9.69
N SER A 76 -10.76 -14.79 -10.56
CA SER A 76 -11.62 -15.87 -11.07
C SER A 76 -11.97 -16.93 -10.01
N THR A 77 -11.20 -17.04 -8.93
CA THR A 77 -11.44 -17.96 -7.81
C THR A 77 -11.83 -17.24 -6.53
N ALA A 78 -11.96 -15.92 -6.58
CA ALA A 78 -12.37 -15.10 -5.45
C ALA A 78 -13.80 -15.45 -4.99
N ASN A 79 -14.04 -15.30 -3.69
CA ASN A 79 -15.41 -15.38 -3.16
C ASN A 79 -16.17 -14.10 -3.57
N PRO A 80 -17.24 -14.21 -4.38
CA PRO A 80 -17.94 -13.03 -4.92
C PRO A 80 -18.53 -12.12 -3.84
N GLN A 81 -19.03 -12.69 -2.75
CA GLN A 81 -19.62 -11.91 -1.65
C GLN A 81 -18.56 -11.11 -0.87
N ILE A 82 -17.37 -11.68 -0.71
CA ILE A 82 -16.25 -11.01 -0.08
C ILE A 82 -15.75 -9.88 -0.98
N LEU A 83 -15.59 -10.16 -2.25
CA LEU A 83 -15.16 -9.18 -3.26
C LEU A 83 -16.11 -7.98 -3.31
N GLU A 84 -17.42 -8.22 -3.38
CA GLU A 84 -18.43 -7.16 -3.39
C GLU A 84 -18.32 -6.24 -2.16
N LYS A 85 -18.13 -6.82 -0.97
CA LYS A 85 -17.99 -6.05 0.27
C LYS A 85 -16.71 -5.22 0.30
N LEU A 86 -15.60 -5.78 -0.19
CA LEU A 86 -14.34 -5.06 -0.28
C LEU A 86 -14.41 -3.92 -1.30
N ASP A 87 -14.97 -4.17 -2.48
CA ASP A 87 -15.20 -3.14 -3.49
C ASP A 87 -16.09 -2.02 -2.94
N TYR A 88 -17.19 -2.39 -2.29
CA TYR A 88 -18.10 -1.43 -1.66
C TYR A 88 -17.38 -0.59 -0.60
N TYR A 89 -16.53 -1.21 0.22
CA TYR A 89 -15.72 -0.47 1.18
C TYR A 89 -14.77 0.52 0.49
N LEU A 90 -13.99 0.04 -0.48
CA LEU A 90 -13.01 0.88 -1.19
C LEU A 90 -13.68 2.01 -1.98
N GLU A 91 -14.80 1.75 -2.61
CA GLU A 91 -15.60 2.79 -3.28
C GLU A 91 -16.08 3.86 -2.31
N ASN A 92 -16.46 3.45 -1.09
CA ASN A 92 -17.11 4.29 -0.10
C ASN A 92 -16.21 4.84 1.00
N THR A 93 -14.88 4.77 0.90
CA THR A 93 -13.93 5.32 1.87
C THR A 93 -12.93 6.29 1.24
N ILE A 94 -12.31 7.14 2.07
CA ILE A 94 -11.18 7.98 1.68
C ILE A 94 -9.91 7.28 2.14
N THR A 95 -9.31 6.48 1.27
CA THR A 95 -8.06 5.76 1.57
C THR A 95 -7.23 5.61 0.30
N ASN A 96 -5.91 5.54 0.43
CA ASN A 96 -5.06 5.12 -0.67
C ASN A 96 -5.09 3.59 -0.78
N VAL A 97 -5.01 3.07 -1.97
CA VAL A 97 -4.91 1.63 -2.24
C VAL A 97 -3.57 1.36 -2.91
N ILE A 98 -2.91 0.30 -2.48
CA ILE A 98 -1.67 -0.19 -3.07
C ILE A 98 -1.87 -1.65 -3.42
N ASP A 99 -1.84 -1.97 -4.71
CA ASP A 99 -1.96 -3.34 -5.18
C ASP A 99 -0.59 -4.00 -5.29
N HIS A 100 -0.44 -5.22 -4.76
CA HIS A 100 0.86 -5.88 -4.77
C HIS A 100 0.83 -7.35 -5.19
N GLY A 101 0.16 -7.59 -6.33
CA GLY A 101 0.26 -8.82 -7.10
C GLY A 101 -0.81 -9.86 -6.84
N ASP A 102 -0.87 -10.82 -7.73
CA ASP A 102 -1.83 -11.92 -7.78
C ASP A 102 -3.30 -11.43 -7.69
N MET A 103 -3.59 -10.34 -8.43
CA MET A 103 -4.95 -9.85 -8.57
C MET A 103 -5.75 -10.74 -9.52
N LEU A 104 -5.10 -11.29 -10.56
CA LEU A 104 -5.67 -12.23 -11.51
C LEU A 104 -5.13 -13.64 -11.25
N GLN A 105 -5.90 -14.67 -11.59
CA GLN A 105 -5.47 -16.07 -11.50
C GLN A 105 -4.66 -16.50 -12.72
N VAL A 106 -5.01 -16.03 -13.90
CA VAL A 106 -4.38 -16.33 -15.19
C VAL A 106 -4.04 -17.82 -15.32
N PRO A 107 -4.98 -18.67 -15.66
CA PRO A 107 -4.76 -20.11 -15.73
C PRO A 107 -3.74 -20.44 -16.83
N VAL A 108 -2.64 -21.09 -16.49
CA VAL A 108 -1.62 -21.55 -17.43
C VAL A 108 -1.62 -23.06 -17.47
N GLU A 109 -1.79 -23.64 -18.67
CA GLU A 109 -1.72 -25.07 -18.88
C GLU A 109 -0.37 -25.65 -18.40
N GLY A 110 -0.43 -26.75 -17.66
CA GLY A 110 0.76 -27.44 -17.17
C GLY A 110 1.34 -26.95 -15.84
N HIS A 111 0.94 -25.80 -15.34
CA HIS A 111 1.26 -25.37 -13.99
C HIS A 111 0.04 -25.50 -13.08
N HIS A 112 0.18 -26.26 -12.01
CA HIS A 112 -0.91 -26.53 -11.06
C HIS A 112 -2.19 -27.02 -11.74
N SER A 113 -2.16 -28.24 -12.29
CA SER A 113 -3.28 -28.85 -13.03
C SER A 113 -4.64 -28.81 -12.31
N GLY A 114 -4.65 -28.65 -10.99
CA GLY A 114 -5.87 -28.42 -10.20
C GLY A 114 -6.42 -27.01 -10.36
N GLU A 115 -5.58 -25.98 -10.50
CA GLU A 115 -6.00 -24.58 -10.56
C GLU A 115 -6.69 -24.25 -11.89
N ALA A 116 -6.19 -24.80 -13.01
CA ALA A 116 -6.85 -24.63 -14.30
C ALA A 116 -8.27 -25.21 -14.35
N MET A 117 -8.53 -26.26 -13.56
CA MET A 117 -9.88 -26.85 -13.45
C MET A 117 -10.81 -26.05 -12.53
N GLU A 118 -10.27 -25.25 -11.66
CA GLU A 118 -11.02 -24.43 -10.69
C GLU A 118 -11.31 -23.03 -11.21
N THR A 119 -10.58 -22.58 -12.22
CA THR A 119 -10.76 -21.29 -12.85
C THR A 119 -12.11 -21.24 -13.57
N ARG A 120 -12.99 -20.36 -13.10
CA ARG A 120 -14.37 -20.22 -13.60
C ARG A 120 -14.47 -19.31 -14.82
N LEU A 121 -13.43 -18.55 -15.11
CA LEU A 121 -13.39 -17.51 -16.13
C LEU A 121 -12.21 -17.73 -17.07
N THR A 122 -12.34 -17.26 -18.30
CA THR A 122 -11.20 -17.07 -19.18
C THR A 122 -10.34 -15.91 -18.68
N THR A 123 -9.09 -15.82 -19.14
CA THR A 123 -8.23 -14.67 -18.77
C THR A 123 -8.84 -13.34 -19.19
N GLU A 124 -9.49 -13.30 -20.35
CA GLU A 124 -10.15 -12.09 -20.87
C GLU A 124 -11.36 -11.71 -20.03
N ASP A 125 -12.19 -12.67 -19.62
CA ASP A 125 -13.33 -12.43 -18.72
C ASP A 125 -12.86 -11.94 -17.35
N GLU A 126 -11.80 -12.55 -16.82
CA GLU A 126 -11.19 -12.15 -15.56
C GLU A 126 -10.65 -10.71 -15.62
N GLN A 127 -9.95 -10.37 -16.71
CA GLN A 127 -9.46 -9.00 -16.94
C GLN A 127 -10.60 -8.00 -17.05
N MET A 128 -11.70 -8.37 -17.73
CA MET A 128 -12.87 -7.51 -17.87
C MET A 128 -13.53 -7.24 -16.53
N MET A 129 -13.79 -8.29 -15.75
CA MET A 129 -14.41 -8.17 -14.41
C MET A 129 -13.52 -7.41 -13.42
N PHE A 130 -12.21 -7.66 -13.44
CA PHE A 130 -11.27 -6.89 -12.62
C PHE A 130 -11.23 -5.41 -13.02
N THR A 131 -11.28 -5.12 -14.33
CA THR A 131 -11.35 -3.75 -14.86
C THR A 131 -12.61 -3.04 -14.37
N GLU A 132 -13.75 -3.71 -14.39
CA GLU A 132 -15.02 -3.17 -13.88
C GLU A 132 -14.94 -2.88 -12.36
N SER A 133 -14.47 -3.84 -11.57
CA SER A 133 -14.24 -3.67 -10.14
C SER A 133 -13.32 -2.48 -9.86
N LEU A 134 -12.14 -2.44 -10.50
CA LEU A 134 -11.15 -1.39 -10.31
C LEU A 134 -11.68 0.00 -10.70
N SER A 135 -12.55 0.08 -11.70
CA SER A 135 -13.12 1.35 -12.17
C SER A 135 -13.85 2.14 -11.08
N LYS A 136 -14.40 1.47 -10.08
CA LYS A 136 -15.17 2.07 -8.97
C LYS A 136 -14.30 2.93 -8.04
N TYR A 137 -13.02 2.60 -7.91
CA TYR A 137 -12.10 3.25 -6.97
C TYR A 137 -10.66 3.45 -7.52
N SER A 138 -10.51 3.43 -8.83
CA SER A 138 -9.20 3.56 -9.49
C SER A 138 -8.48 4.87 -9.15
N ASP A 139 -9.21 5.92 -8.79
CA ASP A 139 -8.68 7.22 -8.34
C ASP A 139 -7.95 7.12 -7.00
N LYS A 140 -8.21 6.09 -6.21
CA LYS A 140 -7.59 5.83 -4.91
C LYS A 140 -6.37 4.91 -5.00
N VAL A 141 -6.24 4.14 -6.10
CA VAL A 141 -5.08 3.28 -6.30
C VAL A 141 -3.88 4.12 -6.69
N ILE A 142 -2.91 4.22 -5.79
CA ILE A 142 -1.73 5.08 -5.99
C ILE A 142 -0.64 4.38 -6.79
N ALA A 143 -0.55 3.06 -6.68
CA ALA A 143 0.41 2.23 -7.42
C ALA A 143 0.00 0.76 -7.38
N ALA A 144 0.61 -0.02 -8.28
CA ALA A 144 0.47 -1.46 -8.33
C ALA A 144 1.80 -2.17 -8.58
N CYS A 145 1.93 -3.39 -8.06
CA CYS A 145 3.01 -4.33 -8.38
C CYS A 145 2.45 -5.59 -9.03
N GLY A 146 3.30 -6.31 -9.77
CA GLY A 146 2.96 -7.63 -10.31
C GLY A 146 3.11 -8.75 -9.29
N GLY A 147 2.47 -9.87 -9.59
CA GLY A 147 2.52 -11.09 -8.80
C GLY A 147 2.92 -12.32 -9.59
N THR A 148 2.92 -13.47 -8.94
CA THR A 148 3.36 -14.73 -9.55
C THR A 148 2.36 -15.29 -10.55
N HIS A 149 1.12 -14.85 -10.52
CA HIS A 149 0.06 -15.31 -11.42
C HIS A 149 -0.17 -14.36 -12.60
N ASP A 150 0.03 -13.08 -12.43
CA ASP A 150 -0.43 -12.06 -13.37
C ASP A 150 0.70 -11.27 -14.07
N ASP A 151 1.96 -11.49 -13.69
CA ASP A 151 3.11 -10.81 -14.32
C ASP A 151 4.23 -11.78 -14.72
N PRO A 152 4.64 -11.80 -16.02
CA PRO A 152 5.67 -12.71 -16.51
C PRO A 152 7.07 -12.38 -16.01
N GLU A 153 7.35 -11.14 -15.61
CA GLU A 153 8.64 -10.78 -15.04
C GLU A 153 8.84 -11.41 -13.66
N PHE A 154 7.74 -11.62 -12.95
CA PHE A 154 7.73 -12.28 -11.66
C PHE A 154 7.54 -13.79 -11.77
N ALA A 155 6.67 -14.23 -12.66
CA ALA A 155 6.32 -15.64 -12.83
C ALA A 155 7.16 -16.29 -13.94
N SER A 156 8.00 -17.25 -13.56
CA SER A 156 8.77 -18.05 -14.54
C SER A 156 7.88 -18.75 -15.58
N ARG A 157 6.65 -19.05 -15.23
CA ARG A 157 5.64 -19.72 -16.07
C ARG A 157 5.08 -18.83 -17.21
N LEU A 158 5.10 -17.51 -17.04
CA LEU A 158 4.64 -16.56 -18.05
C LEU A 158 5.79 -16.02 -18.92
N LYS A 159 7.03 -16.43 -18.68
CA LYS A 159 8.21 -15.94 -19.43
C LYS A 159 8.10 -16.13 -20.94
N GLU A 160 7.40 -17.16 -21.39
CA GLU A 160 7.24 -17.44 -22.82
C GLU A 160 6.31 -16.43 -23.52
N THR A 161 5.41 -15.81 -22.78
CA THR A 161 4.44 -14.84 -23.33
C THR A 161 4.98 -13.42 -23.34
N TYR A 162 5.90 -13.07 -22.45
CA TYR A 162 6.44 -11.71 -22.24
C TYR A 162 5.38 -10.61 -22.09
N ILE A 163 4.14 -10.98 -21.77
CA ILE A 163 3.01 -10.07 -21.67
C ILE A 163 2.43 -10.18 -20.25
N SER A 164 2.47 -9.08 -19.51
CA SER A 164 1.74 -8.98 -18.25
C SER A 164 0.23 -8.94 -18.51
N ALA A 165 -0.52 -9.80 -17.85
CA ALA A 165 -1.97 -9.83 -17.95
C ALA A 165 -2.60 -8.61 -17.23
N ILE A 166 -1.94 -8.08 -16.21
CA ILE A 166 -2.48 -7.05 -15.32
C ILE A 166 -2.01 -5.63 -15.65
N LYS A 167 -0.77 -5.48 -16.10
CA LYS A 167 -0.16 -4.17 -16.39
C LYS A 167 -1.00 -3.28 -17.31
N PRO A 168 -1.54 -3.77 -18.45
CA PRO A 168 -2.36 -2.94 -19.34
C PRO A 168 -3.63 -2.40 -18.66
N ILE A 169 -4.17 -3.11 -17.66
CA ILE A 169 -5.34 -2.66 -16.92
C ILE A 169 -4.97 -1.46 -16.07
N TYR A 170 -3.88 -1.53 -15.29
CA TYR A 170 -3.43 -0.39 -14.49
C TYR A 170 -3.05 0.82 -15.35
N GLU A 171 -2.35 0.60 -16.46
CA GLU A 171 -2.00 1.65 -17.40
C GLU A 171 -3.22 2.36 -17.97
N ARG A 172 -4.31 1.62 -18.27
CA ARG A 172 -5.58 2.19 -18.72
C ARG A 172 -6.17 3.20 -17.73
N PHE A 173 -6.01 2.96 -16.44
CA PHE A 173 -6.47 3.86 -15.38
C PHE A 173 -5.42 4.92 -14.95
N GLY A 174 -4.28 4.96 -15.60
CA GLY A 174 -3.19 5.87 -15.24
C GLY A 174 -2.57 5.56 -13.89
N ILE A 175 -2.59 4.30 -13.47
CA ILE A 175 -2.00 3.82 -12.22
C ILE A 175 -0.56 3.39 -12.50
N PRO A 176 0.46 3.93 -11.79
CA PRO A 176 1.84 3.48 -11.91
C PRO A 176 1.97 1.99 -11.57
N TYR A 177 2.64 1.26 -12.44
CA TYR A 177 2.84 -0.18 -12.27
C TYR A 177 4.33 -0.51 -12.18
N PHE A 178 4.70 -1.37 -11.24
CA PHE A 178 6.06 -1.82 -11.01
C PHE A 178 6.09 -3.36 -10.96
N PRO A 179 7.00 -4.03 -11.68
CA PRO A 179 6.88 -5.48 -11.88
C PRO A 179 7.09 -6.32 -10.62
N ASN A 180 7.89 -5.89 -9.65
CA ASN A 180 8.28 -6.76 -8.53
C ASN A 180 7.87 -6.23 -7.15
N SER A 181 8.48 -5.12 -6.77
CA SER A 181 8.33 -4.54 -5.45
C SER A 181 8.39 -3.04 -5.50
N LEU A 182 7.80 -2.41 -4.51
CA LEU A 182 7.63 -0.97 -4.44
C LEU A 182 8.03 -0.47 -3.05
N VAL A 183 8.86 0.56 -3.02
CA VAL A 183 9.11 1.36 -1.82
C VAL A 183 8.29 2.64 -1.92
N VAL A 184 7.30 2.80 -1.06
CA VAL A 184 6.50 4.01 -0.95
C VAL A 184 7.06 4.88 0.17
N GLU A 185 7.36 6.13 -0.14
CA GLU A 185 7.70 7.15 0.84
C GLU A 185 6.52 8.12 0.97
N PHE A 186 5.76 8.01 2.04
CA PHE A 186 4.78 9.04 2.36
C PHE A 186 5.50 10.18 3.09
N LYS A 187 5.56 11.34 2.47
CA LYS A 187 6.13 12.55 3.07
C LYS A 187 5.07 13.26 3.88
N VAL A 188 5.21 13.19 5.19
CA VAL A 188 4.21 13.64 6.14
C VAL A 188 4.65 14.95 6.77
N PRO A 189 3.93 16.05 6.58
CA PRO A 189 4.17 17.28 7.31
C PRO A 189 3.83 17.06 8.80
N VAL A 190 4.69 17.55 9.67
CA VAL A 190 4.44 17.51 11.12
C VAL A 190 4.09 18.90 11.57
N MET A 191 2.88 19.04 12.09
CA MET A 191 2.33 20.30 12.52
C MET A 191 2.45 20.48 14.03
N LYS A 192 2.75 21.69 14.48
CA LYS A 192 2.57 22.14 15.86
C LYS A 192 1.70 23.38 15.78
N GLY A 193 0.45 23.14 16.01
CA GLY A 193 -0.49 24.17 15.65
C GLY A 193 -0.62 24.31 14.12
N ASN A 194 -0.83 25.53 13.63
CA ASN A 194 -0.86 25.89 12.20
C ASN A 194 0.51 25.89 11.55
N VAL A 195 1.56 25.78 12.33
CA VAL A 195 2.91 25.92 11.82
C VAL A 195 3.46 24.54 11.51
N GLN A 196 3.86 24.31 10.27
CA GLN A 196 4.64 23.14 9.94
C GLN A 196 6.01 23.24 10.61
N VAL A 197 6.23 22.42 11.64
CA VAL A 197 7.47 22.37 12.41
C VAL A 197 8.51 21.42 11.84
N GLY A 198 8.14 20.73 10.76
CA GLY A 198 9.02 19.83 10.04
C GLY A 198 8.26 18.86 9.14
N SER A 199 8.98 17.89 8.63
CA SER A 199 8.43 16.76 7.90
C SER A 199 9.11 15.48 8.34
N THR A 200 8.44 14.37 8.15
CA THR A 200 8.99 13.03 8.34
C THR A 200 8.53 12.15 7.20
N SER A 201 9.23 11.04 6.98
CA SER A 201 8.81 10.05 5.98
C SER A 201 8.33 8.80 6.68
N LEU A 202 7.18 8.28 6.23
CA LEU A 202 6.74 6.94 6.51
C LEU A 202 7.17 6.05 5.34
N TRP A 203 7.96 5.04 5.62
CA TRP A 203 8.51 4.14 4.61
C TRP A 203 7.77 2.81 4.62
N CYS A 204 7.13 2.51 3.50
CA CYS A 204 6.39 1.27 3.31
C CYS A 204 7.01 0.47 2.15
N VAL A 205 7.44 -0.76 2.44
CA VAL A 205 7.83 -1.73 1.42
C VAL A 205 6.63 -2.60 1.13
N VAL A 206 6.21 -2.63 -0.13
CA VAL A 206 5.09 -3.43 -0.60
C VAL A 206 5.59 -4.33 -1.72
N MET A 207 5.32 -5.62 -1.61
CA MET A 207 5.83 -6.59 -2.57
C MET A 207 4.96 -7.83 -2.64
N HIS A 208 5.01 -8.50 -3.78
CA HIS A 208 4.58 -9.89 -3.84
C HIS A 208 5.77 -10.77 -3.49
N CYS A 209 5.65 -11.54 -2.42
CA CYS A 209 6.72 -12.42 -1.97
C CYS A 209 6.95 -13.57 -2.97
N SER A 210 8.05 -14.26 -2.82
CA SER A 210 8.41 -15.41 -3.67
C SER A 210 8.75 -16.65 -2.84
N GLY A 211 8.71 -17.79 -3.50
CA GLY A 211 9.08 -19.07 -2.89
C GLY A 211 7.90 -19.81 -2.29
N LYS A 212 8.16 -20.99 -1.73
CA LYS A 212 7.11 -21.84 -1.15
C LYS A 212 6.55 -21.23 0.13
N PRO A 213 5.21 -21.28 0.35
CA PRO A 213 4.61 -20.92 1.61
C PRO A 213 5.29 -21.65 2.77
N ALA A 214 5.39 -21.00 3.91
CA ALA A 214 5.86 -21.65 5.12
C ALA A 214 4.78 -22.54 5.72
N SER A 215 5.15 -23.62 6.41
CA SER A 215 4.20 -24.51 7.08
C SER A 215 3.49 -23.88 8.28
N LYS A 216 3.92 -22.70 8.71
CA LYS A 216 3.35 -21.93 9.84
C LYS A 216 3.22 -20.46 9.47
N LYS A 217 2.20 -19.79 10.03
CA LYS A 217 1.97 -18.35 9.84
C LYS A 217 3.20 -17.50 10.15
N LEU A 218 3.86 -17.77 11.28
CA LEU A 218 5.08 -17.07 11.68
C LEU A 218 6.17 -17.16 10.62
N GLY A 219 6.36 -18.34 10.01
CA GLY A 219 7.33 -18.50 8.94
C GLY A 219 7.02 -17.71 7.66
N SER A 220 5.73 -17.40 7.39
CA SER A 220 5.34 -16.49 6.32
C SER A 220 5.74 -15.04 6.65
N VAL A 221 5.55 -14.61 7.89
CA VAL A 221 5.98 -13.29 8.36
C VAL A 221 7.50 -13.15 8.30
N GLU A 222 8.24 -14.17 8.76
CA GLU A 222 9.72 -14.19 8.69
C GLU A 222 10.21 -14.06 7.25
N LYS A 223 9.62 -14.81 6.31
CA LYS A 223 9.98 -14.71 4.88
C LYS A 223 9.66 -13.34 4.31
N THR A 224 8.52 -12.77 4.67
CA THR A 224 8.14 -11.42 4.26
C THR A 224 9.14 -10.39 4.78
N TYR A 225 9.55 -10.52 6.02
CA TYR A 225 10.56 -9.66 6.63
C TYR A 225 11.90 -9.75 5.90
N ASP A 226 12.42 -10.96 5.70
CA ASP A 226 13.71 -11.18 5.04
C ASP A 226 13.73 -10.65 3.61
N GLN A 227 12.66 -10.89 2.84
CA GLN A 227 12.54 -10.38 1.48
C GLN A 227 12.44 -8.86 1.46
N GLY A 228 11.65 -8.27 2.35
CA GLY A 228 11.52 -6.82 2.48
C GLY A 228 12.83 -6.14 2.88
N LEU A 229 13.61 -6.74 3.78
CA LEU A 229 14.97 -6.26 4.09
C LEU A 229 15.90 -6.36 2.88
N GLY A 230 15.75 -7.39 2.06
CA GLY A 230 16.47 -7.53 0.79
C GLY A 230 16.16 -6.37 -0.16
N VAL A 231 14.90 -6.01 -0.29
CA VAL A 231 14.46 -4.82 -1.07
C VAL A 231 15.10 -3.55 -0.53
N ILE A 232 15.04 -3.32 0.79
CA ILE A 232 15.63 -2.12 1.42
C ILE A 232 17.15 -2.06 1.25
N LYS A 233 17.85 -3.20 1.37
CA LYS A 233 19.31 -3.25 1.13
C LYS A 233 19.66 -2.80 -0.28
N LYS A 234 18.95 -3.29 -1.30
CA LYS A 234 19.16 -2.87 -2.70
C LYS A 234 18.83 -1.41 -2.90
N PHE A 235 17.70 -0.94 -2.34
CA PHE A 235 17.28 0.45 -2.41
C PHE A 235 18.35 1.38 -1.80
N ASN A 236 18.83 1.09 -0.60
CA ASN A 236 19.82 1.89 0.09
C ASN A 236 21.17 1.88 -0.65
N ALA A 237 21.60 0.73 -1.20
CA ALA A 237 22.82 0.64 -1.98
C ALA A 237 22.79 1.54 -3.23
N TYR A 238 21.65 1.62 -3.88
CA TYR A 238 21.47 2.43 -5.08
C TYR A 238 21.25 3.91 -4.77
N PHE A 239 20.35 4.20 -3.81
CA PHE A 239 19.89 5.56 -3.53
C PHE A 239 20.82 6.33 -2.57
N GLY A 240 21.75 5.64 -1.93
CA GLY A 240 22.63 6.24 -0.93
C GLY A 240 21.91 6.74 0.32
N LYS A 241 20.68 6.28 0.56
CA LYS A 241 19.86 6.62 1.73
C LYS A 241 19.89 5.49 2.75
N ASN A 242 20.06 5.83 4.03
CA ASN A 242 19.87 4.88 5.11
C ASN A 242 18.38 4.84 5.50
N VAL A 243 17.59 4.13 4.71
CA VAL A 243 16.15 3.96 4.95
C VAL A 243 15.92 2.77 5.86
N CYS A 244 15.04 2.97 6.83
CA CYS A 244 14.47 1.89 7.64
C CYS A 244 12.97 1.87 7.39
N PRO A 245 12.39 0.73 6.99
CA PRO A 245 10.95 0.67 6.75
C PRO A 245 10.17 0.77 8.06
N ASP A 246 9.02 1.44 8.01
CA ASP A 246 8.01 1.40 9.07
C ASP A 246 7.08 0.21 8.87
N PHE A 247 6.84 -0.14 7.58
CA PHE A 247 6.03 -1.28 7.17
C PHE A 247 6.76 -2.12 6.11
N ILE A 248 6.63 -3.44 6.25
CA ILE A 248 6.93 -4.42 5.21
C ILE A 248 5.68 -5.26 5.00
N ILE A 249 5.09 -5.19 3.81
CA ILE A 249 3.82 -5.83 3.49
C ILE A 249 4.03 -6.75 2.31
N GLY A 250 3.68 -8.03 2.49
CA GLY A 250 3.82 -9.07 1.49
C GLY A 250 2.54 -9.82 1.19
N GLY A 251 2.37 -10.20 -0.08
CA GLY A 251 1.39 -11.18 -0.55
C GLY A 251 2.00 -12.57 -0.77
N HIS A 252 1.34 -13.41 -1.57
CA HIS A 252 1.76 -14.75 -2.02
C HIS A 252 1.54 -15.89 -1.02
N PHE A 253 1.67 -15.65 0.26
CA PHE A 253 1.58 -16.73 1.26
C PHE A 253 0.15 -17.05 1.69
N HIS A 254 -0.82 -16.28 1.24
CA HIS A 254 -2.25 -16.41 1.56
C HIS A 254 -2.56 -16.49 3.07
N ALA A 255 -1.65 -16.00 3.88
CA ALA A 255 -1.75 -16.05 5.33
C ALA A 255 -1.87 -14.65 5.91
N ASN A 256 -3.00 -14.35 6.55
CA ASN A 256 -3.09 -13.13 7.34
C ASN A 256 -2.29 -13.32 8.63
N ALA A 257 -1.10 -12.75 8.65
CA ALA A 257 -0.18 -12.84 9.76
C ALA A 257 0.57 -11.52 9.96
N ASP A 258 0.83 -11.21 11.20
CA ASP A 258 1.49 -9.98 11.63
C ASP A 258 2.57 -10.24 12.67
N CYS A 259 3.62 -9.43 12.62
CA CYS A 259 4.65 -9.38 13.64
C CYS A 259 5.30 -8.00 13.64
N ASP A 260 5.69 -7.54 14.79
CA ASP A 260 6.44 -6.30 14.95
C ASP A 260 7.90 -6.63 15.33
N TYR A 261 8.83 -6.17 14.51
CA TYR A 261 10.27 -6.30 14.76
C TYR A 261 10.81 -4.99 15.28
N MET A 262 11.63 -5.08 16.31
CA MET A 262 12.25 -3.89 16.91
C MET A 262 13.73 -3.85 16.52
N VAL A 263 14.16 -2.72 15.96
CA VAL A 263 15.54 -2.47 15.58
C VAL A 263 16.06 -1.20 16.24
N GLU A 264 17.30 -1.21 16.69
CA GLU A 264 17.91 0.00 17.25
C GLU A 264 18.25 0.99 16.14
N ARG A 265 17.90 2.26 16.35
CA ARG A 265 18.17 3.37 15.44
C ARG A 265 18.86 4.51 16.16
N ASN A 266 19.95 5.01 15.55
CA ASN A 266 20.63 6.19 16.08
C ASN A 266 19.86 7.47 15.74
N ILE A 267 19.92 8.41 16.67
CA ILE A 267 19.46 9.79 16.50
C ILE A 267 20.68 10.66 16.23
N TYR A 268 20.63 11.43 15.16
CA TYR A 268 21.72 12.31 14.76
C TYR A 268 21.32 13.77 14.93
N ASN A 269 22.28 14.60 15.35
CA ASN A 269 22.12 16.05 15.32
C ASN A 269 22.35 16.62 13.92
N LYS A 270 22.27 17.95 13.78
CA LYS A 270 22.46 18.64 12.49
C LYS A 270 23.87 18.45 11.90
N GLU A 271 24.86 18.21 12.74
CA GLU A 271 26.25 17.96 12.36
C GLU A 271 26.52 16.48 12.01
N GLY A 272 25.50 15.62 12.05
CA GLY A 272 25.64 14.18 11.75
C GLY A 272 26.24 13.37 12.90
N LYS A 273 26.38 13.93 14.11
CA LYS A 273 26.85 13.22 15.27
C LYS A 273 25.71 12.50 15.98
N ALA A 274 25.91 11.22 16.36
CA ALA A 274 24.92 10.47 17.12
C ALA A 274 24.71 11.11 18.50
N THR A 275 23.47 11.37 18.84
CA THR A 275 23.03 11.98 20.12
C THR A 275 22.19 11.06 20.95
N GLY A 276 22.00 9.81 20.52
CA GLY A 276 21.26 8.79 21.22
C GLY A 276 20.77 7.70 20.26
N SER A 277 20.00 6.78 20.80
CA SER A 277 19.34 5.74 20.02
C SER A 277 17.93 5.47 20.55
N TYR A 278 17.10 4.82 19.74
CA TYR A 278 15.77 4.40 20.12
C TYR A 278 15.42 3.09 19.41
N MET A 279 14.48 2.35 19.98
CA MET A 279 13.91 1.17 19.36
C MET A 279 12.86 1.59 18.33
N HIS A 280 13.14 1.33 17.06
CA HIS A 280 12.22 1.56 15.95
C HIS A 280 11.45 0.28 15.68
N THR A 281 10.14 0.41 15.48
CA THR A 281 9.27 -0.72 15.19
C THR A 281 9.05 -0.85 13.69
N ILE A 282 9.43 -1.99 13.13
CA ILE A 282 9.08 -2.39 11.76
C ILE A 282 7.88 -3.32 11.84
N ARG A 283 6.76 -2.90 11.26
CA ARG A 283 5.54 -3.71 11.19
C ARG A 283 5.56 -4.58 9.95
N VAL A 284 5.61 -5.89 10.15
CA VAL A 284 5.59 -6.86 9.05
C VAL A 284 4.22 -7.50 8.98
N ARG A 285 3.62 -7.44 7.80
CA ARG A 285 2.26 -7.92 7.53
C ARG A 285 2.27 -8.82 6.30
N SER A 286 1.64 -9.96 6.41
CA SER A 286 1.38 -10.87 5.29
C SER A 286 -0.12 -10.87 5.02
N ASN A 287 -0.51 -10.59 3.78
CA ASN A 287 -1.92 -10.52 3.41
C ASN A 287 -2.54 -11.91 3.23
N ALA A 288 -3.81 -12.01 3.60
CA ALA A 288 -4.64 -13.15 3.26
C ALA A 288 -5.10 -13.09 1.80
N THR A 289 -5.59 -14.21 1.29
CA THR A 289 -6.30 -14.29 0.02
C THR A 289 -7.81 -14.10 0.21
N ILE A 290 -8.52 -13.72 -0.83
CA ILE A 290 -9.99 -13.71 -0.87
C ILE A 290 -10.56 -14.88 -1.70
N GLN A 291 -9.74 -15.86 -2.03
CA GLN A 291 -10.18 -17.05 -2.76
C GLN A 291 -11.32 -17.79 -2.03
N ASP A 292 -12.18 -18.44 -2.81
CA ASP A 292 -13.21 -19.32 -2.28
C ASP A 292 -12.57 -20.48 -1.50
N SER A 293 -13.18 -20.85 -0.38
CA SER A 293 -12.74 -21.97 0.47
C SER A 293 -12.65 -23.32 -0.25
N ASN A 294 -13.30 -23.43 -1.40
CA ASN A 294 -13.27 -24.64 -2.23
C ASN A 294 -12.09 -24.64 -3.23
N SER A 295 -11.31 -23.56 -3.32
CA SER A 295 -10.16 -23.54 -4.22
C SER A 295 -9.02 -24.42 -3.71
N SER A 296 -8.26 -25.03 -4.61
CA SER A 296 -7.11 -25.87 -4.24
C SER A 296 -5.98 -25.05 -3.62
N SER A 297 -5.82 -23.81 -4.06
CA SER A 297 -4.86 -22.88 -3.48
C SER A 297 -5.22 -22.52 -2.04
N PHE A 298 -6.51 -22.34 -1.76
CA PHE A 298 -7.01 -22.12 -0.42
C PHE A 298 -6.77 -23.31 0.49
N ASN A 299 -7.06 -24.53 0.01
CA ASN A 299 -6.84 -25.75 0.76
C ASN A 299 -5.37 -26.10 1.02
N ARG A 300 -4.45 -25.56 0.22
CA ARG A 300 -2.99 -25.65 0.46
C ARG A 300 -2.50 -24.57 1.41
N SER A 301 -3.23 -23.46 1.51
CA SER A 301 -3.03 -22.44 2.52
C SER A 301 -3.54 -22.95 3.85
N PHE A 302 -3.01 -22.46 4.96
CA PHE A 302 -3.33 -22.94 6.28
C PHE A 302 -4.85 -23.04 6.53
N PRO A 303 -5.42 -24.22 6.83
CA PRO A 303 -6.85 -24.41 7.04
C PRO A 303 -7.45 -23.56 8.18
N ASP A 304 -6.60 -23.05 9.06
CA ASP A 304 -7.01 -22.20 10.20
C ASP A 304 -7.14 -20.72 9.84
N VAL A 305 -6.90 -20.33 8.58
CA VAL A 305 -6.84 -18.92 8.15
C VAL A 305 -7.99 -18.57 7.23
N LEU A 306 -9.17 -18.84 7.69
CA LEU A 306 -10.41 -18.72 6.94
C LEU A 306 -10.99 -17.30 6.87
N ILE A 307 -10.18 -16.26 7.15
CA ILE A 307 -10.72 -14.93 7.17
C ILE A 307 -9.97 -14.10 6.15
N PRO A 308 -10.54 -13.93 4.96
CA PRO A 308 -10.05 -12.95 4.03
C PRO A 308 -10.20 -11.59 4.69
N SER A 309 -9.10 -11.00 5.08
CA SER A 309 -9.11 -9.68 5.68
C SER A 309 -7.91 -8.91 5.17
N PHE A 310 -8.21 -7.79 4.51
CA PHE A 310 -7.23 -6.74 4.35
C PHE A 310 -7.36 -5.78 5.52
N SER A 311 -6.23 -5.26 5.97
CA SER A 311 -6.21 -4.23 7.00
C SER A 311 -6.12 -2.85 6.39
N GLN A 312 -6.84 -1.92 6.97
CA GLN A 312 -6.59 -0.50 6.76
C GLN A 312 -5.63 0.00 7.81
N TYR A 313 -4.73 0.86 7.38
CA TYR A 313 -3.73 1.54 8.21
C TYR A 313 -3.97 3.03 8.17
N ASP A 314 -4.10 3.63 9.36
CA ASP A 314 -4.17 5.07 9.56
C ASP A 314 -3.01 5.50 10.43
N ILE A 315 -2.19 6.41 9.93
CA ILE A 315 -0.97 6.85 10.58
C ILE A 315 -0.91 8.37 10.63
N HIS A 316 -0.62 8.92 11.78
CA HIS A 316 -0.26 10.31 11.96
C HIS A 316 0.95 10.45 12.87
N TYR A 317 1.59 11.61 12.85
CA TYR A 317 2.77 11.88 13.66
C TYR A 317 2.50 12.98 14.67
N ARG A 318 2.94 12.76 15.91
CA ARG A 318 2.98 13.79 16.94
C ARG A 318 4.40 14.21 17.27
N VAL A 319 4.55 15.47 17.68
CA VAL A 319 5.82 15.98 18.18
C VAL A 319 6.10 15.34 19.54
N ASN A 320 7.32 14.82 19.73
CA ASN A 320 7.75 14.32 21.02
C ASN A 320 8.17 15.49 21.91
N SER A 321 7.37 15.81 22.91
CA SER A 321 7.64 16.91 23.87
C SER A 321 8.93 16.71 24.68
N ASN A 322 9.39 15.47 24.80
CA ASN A 322 10.61 15.14 25.55
C ASN A 322 11.87 15.13 24.68
N PHE A 323 11.74 15.40 23.39
CA PHE A 323 12.89 15.43 22.50
C PHE A 323 13.74 16.70 22.74
N ASN A 324 15.00 16.50 23.09
CA ASN A 324 15.97 17.58 23.27
C ASN A 324 16.96 17.60 22.08
N PRO A 325 16.92 18.61 21.20
CA PRO A 325 17.81 18.67 20.04
C PRO A 325 19.30 18.79 20.39
N ASN A 326 19.61 19.22 21.61
CA ASN A 326 20.96 19.45 22.08
C ASN A 326 21.44 18.44 23.14
N GLY A 327 20.62 17.43 23.43
CA GLY A 327 20.89 16.45 24.47
C GLY A 327 20.83 15.01 24.01
N MET A 328 21.08 14.11 24.96
CA MET A 328 20.88 12.67 24.74
C MET A 328 19.38 12.35 24.62
N ASN A 329 19.03 11.58 23.62
CA ASN A 329 17.65 11.15 23.36
C ASN A 329 17.57 9.64 23.22
N ASN A 330 16.50 9.07 23.78
CA ASN A 330 16.12 7.66 23.64
C ASN A 330 14.76 7.49 22.91
N SER A 331 14.30 8.54 22.24
CA SER A 331 13.12 8.49 21.40
C SER A 331 13.23 9.50 20.24
N PRO A 332 12.58 9.27 19.09
CA PRO A 332 12.65 10.15 17.94
C PRO A 332 11.94 11.48 18.21
N LYS A 333 12.27 12.49 17.41
CA LYS A 333 11.61 13.81 17.45
C LYS A 333 10.11 13.72 17.13
N TYR A 334 9.75 12.84 16.21
CA TYR A 334 8.38 12.62 15.78
C TYR A 334 7.99 11.18 16.05
N ILE A 335 6.84 10.98 16.68
CA ILE A 335 6.36 9.66 17.10
C ILE A 335 5.17 9.29 16.23
N PRO A 336 5.21 8.17 15.48
CA PRO A 336 4.05 7.69 14.75
C PRO A 336 2.99 7.15 15.71
N VAL A 337 1.73 7.50 15.44
CA VAL A 337 0.56 6.87 16.04
C VAL A 337 -0.11 6.07 14.93
N VAL A 338 -0.19 4.77 15.10
CA VAL A 338 -0.69 3.84 14.09
C VAL A 338 -1.98 3.23 14.59
N THR A 339 -3.03 3.34 13.79
CA THR A 339 -4.28 2.61 13.95
C THR A 339 -4.39 1.60 12.82
N GLU A 340 -4.54 0.33 13.18
CA GLU A 340 -4.74 -0.77 12.25
C GLU A 340 -6.07 -1.44 12.57
N PHE A 341 -6.87 -1.72 11.54
CA PHE A 341 -8.08 -2.51 11.71
C PHE A 341 -8.40 -3.34 10.47
N PRO A 342 -8.96 -4.55 10.66
CA PRO A 342 -9.40 -5.38 9.55
C PRO A 342 -10.65 -4.78 8.91
N ILE A 343 -10.70 -4.76 7.58
CA ILE A 343 -11.88 -4.30 6.83
C ILE A 343 -13.04 -5.26 7.05
N LEU A 344 -12.76 -6.57 7.00
CA LEU A 344 -13.76 -7.61 7.25
C LEU A 344 -13.52 -8.26 8.62
N ASN A 345 -14.61 -8.63 9.28
CA ASN A 345 -14.56 -9.42 10.50
C ASN A 345 -14.44 -10.92 10.20
N LYS A 346 -14.38 -11.75 11.24
CA LYS A 346 -14.22 -13.22 11.12
C LYS A 346 -15.33 -13.93 10.34
N SER A 347 -16.48 -13.33 10.18
CA SER A 347 -17.59 -13.89 9.39
C SER A 347 -17.63 -13.37 7.95
N GLY A 348 -16.61 -12.63 7.51
CA GLY A 348 -16.57 -12.05 6.17
C GLY A 348 -17.50 -10.85 5.99
N GLU A 349 -17.99 -10.24 7.08
CA GLU A 349 -18.79 -9.03 7.07
C GLU A 349 -17.90 -7.80 7.34
N LEU A 350 -18.29 -6.63 6.86
CA LEU A 350 -17.60 -5.38 7.20
C LEU A 350 -17.48 -5.24 8.73
N SER A 351 -16.28 -5.02 9.21
CA SER A 351 -16.02 -4.80 10.63
C SER A 351 -16.73 -3.54 11.14
N MET A 352 -16.92 -3.44 12.45
CA MET A 352 -17.51 -2.23 13.04
C MET A 352 -16.68 -0.99 12.73
N LYS A 353 -15.34 -1.11 12.79
CA LYS A 353 -14.42 -0.01 12.44
C LYS A 353 -14.53 0.39 10.98
N ALA A 354 -14.64 -0.58 10.07
CA ALA A 354 -14.85 -0.29 8.65
C ALA A 354 -16.17 0.45 8.42
N LYS A 355 -17.26 0.01 9.05
CA LYS A 355 -18.57 0.69 8.96
C LYS A 355 -18.54 2.10 9.53
N GLU A 356 -17.89 2.30 10.67
CA GLU A 356 -17.68 3.62 11.27
C GLU A 356 -16.88 4.53 10.33
N TYR A 357 -15.82 4.02 9.74
CA TYR A 357 -14.97 4.75 8.81
C TYR A 357 -15.73 5.18 7.55
N MET A 358 -16.56 4.31 6.99
CA MET A 358 -17.44 4.63 5.85
C MET A 358 -18.50 5.67 6.20
N THR A 359 -19.12 5.56 7.38
CA THR A 359 -20.17 6.50 7.83
C THR A 359 -19.61 7.90 8.01
N ASN A 360 -18.41 8.01 8.54
CA ASN A 360 -17.74 9.29 8.74
C ASN A 360 -17.23 9.92 7.44
N ARG A 361 -17.35 9.22 6.30
CA ARG A 361 -16.84 9.69 5.00
C ARG A 361 -17.57 10.91 4.46
N LYS A 362 -18.92 10.97 4.55
CA LYS A 362 -19.70 12.10 4.03
C LYS A 362 -19.38 13.40 4.74
N ASP A 363 -19.00 13.26 6.01
CA ASP A 363 -18.64 14.30 6.94
C ASP A 363 -17.21 14.09 7.48
N TYR A 364 -16.34 13.36 6.73
CA TYR A 364 -14.98 13.17 7.14
C TYR A 364 -14.30 14.53 7.23
N ASN A 365 -14.68 15.17 8.29
CA ASN A 365 -13.93 16.24 8.85
C ASN A 365 -12.72 15.53 9.47
N PHE A 366 -11.64 15.48 8.70
CA PHE A 366 -10.32 14.99 9.16
C PHE A 366 -10.03 15.49 10.57
N THR A 367 -10.46 16.69 10.85
CA THR A 367 -10.40 17.38 12.10
C THR A 367 -11.14 16.67 13.24
N GLU A 368 -12.29 16.05 13.01
CA GLU A 368 -13.02 15.33 14.06
C GLU A 368 -12.38 13.96 14.36
N GLN A 369 -11.81 13.28 13.37
CA GLN A 369 -11.07 12.04 13.61
C GLN A 369 -9.80 12.32 14.40
N VAL A 370 -9.06 13.37 14.02
CA VAL A 370 -7.89 13.83 14.78
C VAL A 370 -8.27 14.24 16.20
N LYS A 371 -9.43 14.87 16.42
CA LYS A 371 -9.95 15.18 17.76
C LYS A 371 -10.24 13.93 18.59
N LYS A 372 -10.80 12.88 17.98
CA LYS A 372 -11.06 11.61 18.69
C LYS A 372 -9.77 10.89 19.07
N ASP A 373 -8.76 10.94 18.21
CA ASP A 373 -7.47 10.27 18.44
C ASP A 373 -6.60 10.99 19.49
N TYR A 374 -6.83 12.28 19.67
CA TYR A 374 -6.12 13.13 20.64
C TYR A 374 -7.09 13.62 21.72
N SER A 375 -7.24 12.84 22.77
CA SER A 375 -8.10 13.21 23.91
C SER A 375 -7.44 14.13 24.94
N ASN A 376 -6.24 14.70 24.68
CA ASN A 376 -5.41 15.46 25.63
C ASN A 376 -5.37 16.97 25.33
N ALA A 377 -4.92 17.76 26.32
CA ALA A 377 -4.79 19.22 26.21
C ALA A 377 -3.89 19.70 25.05
N ASP A 378 -2.83 18.95 24.71
CA ASP A 378 -1.94 19.25 23.59
C ASP A 378 -2.66 19.22 22.23
N PHE A 379 -3.71 18.45 22.13
CA PHE A 379 -4.51 18.33 20.93
C PHE A 379 -5.33 19.61 20.64
N LYS A 380 -5.88 20.26 21.65
CA LYS A 380 -6.64 21.49 21.44
C LYS A 380 -5.81 22.58 20.81
N THR A 381 -4.52 22.66 21.18
CA THR A 381 -3.57 23.61 20.61
C THR A 381 -3.23 23.23 19.17
N LEU A 382 -2.91 21.97 18.90
CA LEU A 382 -2.63 21.44 17.57
C LEU A 382 -3.81 21.65 16.60
N TYR A 383 -5.01 21.49 17.11
CA TYR A 383 -6.24 21.58 16.34
C TYR A 383 -6.63 23.02 15.99
N SER A 384 -6.61 23.91 16.99
CA SER A 384 -6.93 25.33 16.75
C SER A 384 -6.02 25.95 15.71
N ASP A 385 -4.80 25.49 15.70
CA ASP A 385 -3.77 25.95 14.82
C ASP A 385 -3.93 25.37 13.40
N PHE A 386 -4.41 24.14 13.24
CA PHE A 386 -4.77 23.53 11.95
C PHE A 386 -5.95 24.23 11.29
N GLU A 387 -7.03 24.53 12.04
CA GLU A 387 -8.19 25.28 11.51
C GLU A 387 -7.81 26.66 10.99
N ASN A 388 -6.90 27.36 11.69
CA ASN A 388 -6.48 28.68 11.29
C ASN A 388 -5.58 28.67 10.03
N GLY A 389 -4.80 27.57 9.77
CA GLY A 389 -3.98 27.42 8.55
C GLY A 389 -4.75 27.05 7.30
N LEU A 390 -5.95 26.46 7.44
CA LEU A 390 -6.84 26.19 6.30
C LEU A 390 -7.59 27.43 5.83
N ASN A 391 -7.63 28.49 6.64
CA ASN A 391 -8.33 29.77 6.36
C ASN A 391 -7.38 30.88 5.86
N GLN A 392 -6.11 30.59 5.68
CA GLN A 392 -5.09 31.43 5.01
C GLN A 392 -4.68 30.80 3.68
#